data_832362332b9ce35c14ff30ebbacd3339
#
_entry.id   832362332b9ce35c14ff30ebbacd3339
#
_cell.length_a   1.000
_cell.length_b   1.000
_cell.length_c   1.000
_cell.angle_alpha   90.00
_cell.angle_beta   90.00
_cell.angle_gamma   90.00
#
_symmetry.space_group_name_H-M   'P 1'
#
loop_
_entity.id
_entity.type
_entity.pdbx_description
1 polymer ?
#
loop_
_entity_poly.entity_id
_entity_poly.type
_entity_poly.pdbx_seq_one_letter_code
_entity_poly.pdbx_strand_id
1 'polypeptide(L)'
;MPIRAEVVVLRSGQIIKGEILLNNEEVIVLRLKNGTKYQYPQTEVVTVKTEEAGSEVKQETHLQKRKRNVTTQIIATAGAAYIPNQCWGGALETHLRIGTCSISNQPIFLGGSVGYRGVFKPDDTYSWIPLQLAFQAPITVFPSIEHQPLLGASVGYAFATNKNYKGGLCAGTDIGMLFHLNQRTAISLSLTAQWQQTYIHISEIINHIEYANFVGCSIVELGMKFGVHF
;
A
#
# COMPACT_ATOMS: atom_id res chain seq x y z
N MET A 1 -39.06 32.90 15.76
CA MET A 1 -37.78 33.38 15.25
C MET A 1 -37.22 32.25 14.35
N PRO A 2 -36.81 32.55 13.11
CA PRO A 2 -36.22 31.51 12.26
C PRO A 2 -34.89 31.07 12.88
N ILE A 3 -34.76 29.77 13.08
CA ILE A 3 -33.50 29.14 13.54
C ILE A 3 -32.52 29.24 12.38
N ARG A 4 -31.51 30.09 12.50
CA ARG A 4 -30.41 30.16 11.51
C ARG A 4 -29.52 28.95 11.69
N ALA A 5 -29.45 28.14 10.68
CA ALA A 5 -28.47 27.06 10.65
C ALA A 5 -27.12 27.64 10.19
N GLU A 6 -26.09 27.39 10.96
CA GLU A 6 -24.73 27.84 10.66
C GLU A 6 -23.84 26.63 10.38
N VAL A 7 -22.86 26.83 9.50
CA VAL A 7 -21.92 25.81 9.08
C VAL A 7 -20.54 26.20 9.59
N VAL A 8 -19.97 25.36 10.43
CA VAL A 8 -18.61 25.52 10.96
C VAL A 8 -17.69 24.52 10.28
N VAL A 9 -16.58 25.00 9.74
CA VAL A 9 -15.53 24.18 9.12
C VAL A 9 -14.33 24.15 10.05
N LEU A 10 -13.94 22.97 10.49
CA LEU A 10 -12.78 22.76 11.34
C LEU A 10 -11.50 22.58 10.49
N ARG A 11 -10.33 22.80 11.09
CA ARG A 11 -9.01 22.55 10.45
C ARG A 11 -8.80 21.10 10.05
N SER A 12 -9.45 20.18 10.71
CA SER A 12 -9.49 18.75 10.33
C SER A 12 -10.22 18.50 8.99
N GLY A 13 -10.86 19.52 8.40
CA GLY A 13 -11.74 19.38 7.24
C GLY A 13 -13.16 18.91 7.57
N GLN A 14 -13.48 18.70 8.84
CA GLN A 14 -14.82 18.32 9.28
C GLN A 14 -15.76 19.52 9.18
N ILE A 15 -16.93 19.31 8.60
CA ILE A 15 -18.00 20.30 8.45
C ILE A 15 -19.13 19.96 9.42
N ILE A 16 -19.48 20.87 10.29
CA ILE A 16 -20.52 20.69 11.31
C ILE A 16 -21.62 21.71 11.07
N LYS A 17 -22.86 21.21 10.97
CA LYS A 17 -24.07 22.04 10.82
C LYS A 17 -24.83 22.08 12.12
N GLY A 18 -25.07 23.26 12.64
CA GLY A 18 -25.78 23.44 13.90
C GLY A 18 -26.13 24.91 14.15
N GLU A 19 -26.74 25.17 15.28
CA GLU A 19 -26.98 26.51 15.79
C GLU A 19 -25.80 26.92 16.67
N ILE A 20 -25.18 28.08 16.39
CA ILE A 20 -24.13 28.61 17.24
C ILE A 20 -24.78 29.24 18.49
N LEU A 21 -24.47 28.71 19.64
CA LEU A 21 -24.90 29.18 20.93
C LEU A 21 -23.95 30.22 21.51
N LEU A 22 -22.66 30.05 21.25
CA LEU A 22 -21.59 30.95 21.70
C LEU A 22 -20.48 30.97 20.65
N ASN A 23 -19.99 32.17 20.35
CA ASN A 23 -18.81 32.35 19.50
C ASN A 23 -18.00 33.49 20.07
N ASN A 24 -16.87 33.19 20.70
CA ASN A 24 -15.94 34.18 21.26
C ASN A 24 -14.49 33.83 20.83
N GLU A 25 -13.53 34.61 21.28
CA GLU A 25 -12.11 34.43 20.89
C GLU A 25 -11.49 33.11 21.35
N GLU A 26 -12.08 32.42 22.33
CA GLU A 26 -11.55 31.21 22.90
C GLU A 26 -12.24 29.96 22.35
N VAL A 27 -13.58 29.99 22.25
CA VAL A 27 -14.38 28.79 21.95
C VAL A 27 -15.61 29.14 21.10
N ILE A 28 -16.02 28.13 20.29
CA ILE A 28 -17.31 28.09 19.62
C ILE A 28 -18.15 26.93 20.18
N VAL A 29 -19.39 27.21 20.57
CA VAL A 29 -20.36 26.22 21.07
C VAL A 29 -21.48 26.07 20.07
N LEU A 30 -21.67 24.85 19.57
CA LEU A 30 -22.65 24.46 18.56
C LEU A 30 -23.70 23.54 19.18
N ARG A 31 -24.97 23.76 18.85
CA ARG A 31 -26.06 22.81 19.12
C ARG A 31 -26.51 22.14 17.82
N LEU A 32 -26.38 20.82 17.74
CA LEU A 32 -26.88 20.07 16.61
C LEU A 32 -28.41 19.93 16.63
N LYS A 33 -29.00 19.53 15.49
CA LYS A 33 -30.47 19.32 15.39
C LYS A 33 -31.02 18.28 16.38
N ASN A 34 -30.19 17.33 16.82
CA ASN A 34 -30.54 16.34 17.85
C ASN A 34 -30.45 16.86 19.29
N GLY A 35 -30.14 18.15 19.48
CA GLY A 35 -29.99 18.80 20.78
C GLY A 35 -28.61 18.64 21.43
N THR A 36 -27.72 17.83 20.87
CA THR A 36 -26.35 17.65 21.41
C THR A 36 -25.55 18.92 21.24
N LYS A 37 -24.81 19.32 22.28
CA LYS A 37 -23.93 20.50 22.26
C LYS A 37 -22.47 20.05 22.12
N TYR A 38 -21.74 20.71 21.24
CA TYR A 38 -20.31 20.54 21.05
C TYR A 38 -19.59 21.85 21.27
N GLN A 39 -18.41 21.75 21.85
CA GLN A 39 -17.53 22.89 22.09
C GLN A 39 -16.20 22.65 21.39
N TYR A 40 -15.75 23.63 20.60
CA TYR A 40 -14.48 23.60 19.89
C TYR A 40 -13.65 24.81 20.23
N PRO A 41 -12.32 24.68 20.42
CA PRO A 41 -11.43 25.85 20.53
C PRO A 41 -11.47 26.65 19.24
N GLN A 42 -11.44 27.98 19.34
CA GLN A 42 -11.45 28.84 18.16
C GLN A 42 -10.27 28.61 17.22
N THR A 43 -9.15 28.11 17.75
CA THR A 43 -7.96 27.72 16.97
C THR A 43 -8.20 26.58 16.00
N GLU A 44 -9.22 25.75 16.24
CA GLU A 44 -9.59 24.62 15.35
C GLU A 44 -10.62 25.03 14.29
N VAL A 45 -11.19 26.22 14.38
CA VAL A 45 -12.20 26.72 13.45
C VAL A 45 -11.52 27.48 12.30
N VAL A 46 -11.79 27.05 11.06
CA VAL A 46 -11.28 27.72 9.85
C VAL A 46 -12.24 28.79 9.37
N THR A 47 -13.54 28.51 9.37
CA THR A 47 -14.55 29.44 8.90
C THR A 47 -15.93 29.12 9.47
N VAL A 48 -16.73 30.13 9.63
CA VAL A 48 -18.16 30.07 10.01
C VAL A 48 -18.94 30.70 8.88
N LYS A 49 -19.92 29.99 8.32
CA LYS A 49 -20.85 30.49 7.29
C LYS A 49 -22.26 30.43 7.80
N THR A 50 -22.97 31.56 7.71
CA THR A 50 -24.39 31.64 8.02
C THR A 50 -25.19 31.29 6.77
N GLU A 51 -26.05 30.26 6.83
CA GLU A 51 -27.01 29.97 5.75
C GLU A 51 -28.24 30.83 5.98
N GLU A 52 -28.57 31.75 5.07
CA GLU A 52 -29.85 32.43 5.06
C GLU A 52 -30.96 31.43 4.72
N ALA A 53 -32.00 31.39 5.56
CA ALA A 53 -33.16 30.53 5.35
C ALA A 53 -33.90 30.97 4.08
N GLY A 54 -33.70 30.30 2.96
CA GLY A 54 -34.42 30.59 1.73
C GLY A 54 -33.83 30.04 0.45
N SER A 55 -32.58 29.67 0.40
CA SER A 55 -32.07 28.91 -0.72
C SER A 55 -32.21 27.41 -0.42
N GLU A 56 -33.11 26.71 -1.13
CA GLU A 56 -32.95 25.30 -1.34
C GLU A 56 -31.53 25.10 -1.88
N VAL A 57 -30.60 24.89 -0.97
CA VAL A 57 -29.33 24.28 -1.33
C VAL A 57 -29.74 22.91 -1.83
N LYS A 58 -29.90 22.77 -3.16
CA LYS A 58 -29.65 21.48 -3.79
C LYS A 58 -28.46 20.94 -3.00
N GLN A 59 -28.71 19.92 -2.19
CA GLN A 59 -27.66 19.02 -1.78
C GLN A 59 -27.05 18.53 -3.10
N GLU A 60 -26.18 19.33 -3.69
CA GLU A 60 -25.03 18.76 -4.31
C GLU A 60 -24.40 17.96 -3.17
N THR A 61 -24.89 16.75 -3.02
CA THR A 61 -24.05 15.68 -2.62
C THR A 61 -22.87 15.81 -3.57
N HIS A 62 -21.88 16.62 -3.17
CA HIS A 62 -20.53 16.36 -3.57
C HIS A 62 -20.27 14.96 -2.98
N LEU A 63 -20.82 13.95 -3.64
CA LEU A 63 -20.05 12.79 -3.96
C LEU A 63 -18.77 13.42 -4.50
N GLN A 64 -17.83 13.73 -3.57
CA GLN A 64 -16.45 13.92 -3.94
C GLN A 64 -16.21 12.71 -4.82
N LYS A 65 -16.26 12.97 -6.13
CA LYS A 65 -15.92 12.00 -7.16
C LYS A 65 -14.55 11.54 -6.67
N ARG A 66 -14.55 10.39 -5.96
CA ARG A 66 -13.34 9.80 -5.39
C ARG A 66 -12.38 9.82 -6.55
N LYS A 67 -11.49 10.80 -6.58
CA LYS A 67 -10.35 10.74 -7.48
C LYS A 67 -9.71 9.43 -7.09
N ARG A 68 -9.92 8.40 -7.90
CA ARG A 68 -9.14 7.17 -7.81
C ARG A 68 -7.71 7.63 -8.02
N ASN A 69 -7.02 7.85 -6.92
CA ASN A 69 -5.62 8.21 -6.98
C ASN A 69 -4.90 6.94 -7.40
N VAL A 70 -4.62 6.86 -8.69
CA VAL A 70 -3.71 5.85 -9.21
C VAL A 70 -2.36 6.15 -8.59
N THR A 71 -1.81 5.20 -7.90
CA THR A 71 -0.51 5.28 -7.24
C THR A 71 0.45 4.36 -7.97
N THR A 72 1.64 4.87 -8.25
CA THR A 72 2.75 4.11 -8.82
C THR A 72 3.81 3.91 -7.76
N GLN A 73 4.38 2.71 -7.68
CA GLN A 73 5.47 2.39 -6.76
C GLN A 73 6.62 1.76 -7.52
N ILE A 74 7.84 2.21 -7.26
CA ILE A 74 9.07 1.55 -7.71
C ILE A 74 9.70 0.90 -6.49
N ILE A 75 9.97 -0.39 -6.56
CA ILE A 75 10.44 -1.18 -5.43
C ILE A 75 11.72 -1.91 -5.85
N ALA A 76 12.69 -1.90 -4.96
CA ALA A 76 13.89 -2.72 -5.04
C ALA A 76 14.01 -3.59 -3.78
N THR A 77 14.38 -4.84 -3.93
CA THR A 77 14.61 -5.79 -2.84
C THR A 77 15.99 -6.39 -2.99
N ALA A 78 16.69 -6.54 -1.88
CA ALA A 78 17.95 -7.28 -1.81
C ALA A 78 17.90 -8.21 -0.61
N GLY A 79 18.37 -9.45 -0.78
CA GLY A 79 18.26 -10.45 0.27
C GLY A 79 19.12 -11.69 0.03
N ALA A 80 18.91 -12.67 0.90
CA ALA A 80 19.46 -14.00 0.78
C ALA A 80 18.35 -14.97 0.40
N ALA A 81 18.59 -15.80 -0.59
CA ALA A 81 17.69 -16.85 -1.06
C ALA A 81 18.23 -18.22 -0.67
N TYR A 82 17.36 -19.06 -0.14
CA TYR A 82 17.64 -20.46 0.15
C TYR A 82 16.95 -21.36 -0.89
N ILE A 83 17.73 -22.21 -1.53
CA ILE A 83 17.24 -23.24 -2.45
C ILE A 83 17.47 -24.59 -1.79
N PRO A 84 16.41 -25.36 -1.46
CA PRO A 84 16.53 -26.66 -0.82
C PRO A 84 17.45 -27.59 -1.59
N ASN A 85 18.29 -28.36 -0.86
CA ASN A 85 19.28 -29.29 -1.39
C ASN A 85 20.38 -28.71 -2.29
N GLN A 86 20.50 -27.36 -2.35
CA GLN A 86 21.56 -26.72 -3.10
C GLN A 86 22.43 -25.82 -2.21
N CYS A 87 22.05 -24.59 -1.99
CA CYS A 87 22.81 -23.66 -1.14
C CYS A 87 22.05 -22.35 -0.91
N TRP A 88 22.67 -21.46 -0.13
CA TRP A 88 22.30 -20.07 -0.04
C TRP A 88 22.85 -19.28 -1.24
N GLY A 89 22.09 -18.32 -1.73
CA GLY A 89 22.47 -17.38 -2.76
C GLY A 89 22.06 -15.96 -2.41
N GLY A 90 22.62 -14.98 -3.11
CA GLY A 90 22.12 -13.61 -3.07
C GLY A 90 20.86 -13.47 -3.93
N ALA A 91 19.92 -12.62 -3.54
CA ALA A 91 18.75 -12.30 -4.34
C ALA A 91 18.63 -10.79 -4.54
N LEU A 92 18.29 -10.40 -5.77
CA LEU A 92 17.93 -9.04 -6.12
C LEU A 92 16.61 -9.04 -6.88
N GLU A 93 15.73 -8.13 -6.53
CA GLU A 93 14.44 -7.99 -7.19
C GLU A 93 14.07 -6.52 -7.38
N THR A 94 13.46 -6.21 -8.51
CA THR A 94 12.90 -4.88 -8.79
C THR A 94 11.47 -5.02 -9.27
N HIS A 95 10.59 -4.11 -8.84
CA HIS A 95 9.18 -4.09 -9.24
C HIS A 95 8.71 -2.70 -9.60
N LEU A 96 7.89 -2.64 -10.62
CA LEU A 96 6.97 -1.54 -10.87
C LEU A 96 5.56 -2.00 -10.44
N ARG A 97 4.94 -1.27 -9.53
CA ARG A 97 3.57 -1.50 -9.08
C ARG A 97 2.68 -0.35 -9.48
N ILE A 98 1.49 -0.66 -9.96
CA ILE A 98 0.46 0.32 -10.30
C ILE A 98 -0.85 -0.14 -9.68
N GLY A 99 -1.51 0.75 -8.95
CA GLY A 99 -2.74 0.40 -8.26
C GLY A 99 -3.50 1.60 -7.74
N THR A 100 -4.50 1.34 -6.93
CA THR A 100 -5.31 2.37 -6.29
C THR A 100 -4.95 2.45 -4.82
N CYS A 101 -4.81 3.68 -4.32
CA CYS A 101 -4.50 3.94 -2.92
C CYS A 101 -5.71 4.61 -2.27
N SER A 102 -6.77 3.90 -2.05
CA SER A 102 -7.88 4.28 -1.16
C SER A 102 -8.97 3.22 -1.16
N ILE A 103 -9.03 2.42 -0.15
CA ILE A 103 -10.19 1.56 0.12
C ILE A 103 -10.83 2.11 1.39
N SER A 104 -12.10 2.53 1.30
CA SER A 104 -12.91 2.92 2.46
C SER A 104 -12.28 3.96 3.39
N ASN A 105 -11.70 5.05 2.85
CA ASN A 105 -11.01 6.14 3.58
C ASN A 105 -9.69 5.75 4.28
N GLN A 106 -9.20 4.53 4.08
CA GLN A 106 -7.87 4.14 4.53
C GLN A 106 -6.91 4.14 3.34
N PRO A 107 -5.64 4.54 3.54
CA PRO A 107 -4.63 4.57 2.49
C PRO A 107 -4.11 3.15 2.17
N ILE A 108 -5.01 2.25 1.79
CA ILE A 108 -4.68 0.87 1.43
C ILE A 108 -4.38 0.83 -0.06
N PHE A 109 -3.19 0.38 -0.43
CA PHE A 109 -2.82 0.10 -1.80
C PHE A 109 -3.28 -1.29 -2.22
N LEU A 110 -3.93 -1.37 -3.38
CA LEU A 110 -4.22 -2.62 -4.07
C LEU A 110 -3.89 -2.43 -5.56
N GLY A 111 -3.02 -3.27 -6.11
CA GLY A 111 -2.58 -3.10 -7.49
C GLY A 111 -1.90 -4.30 -8.09
N GLY A 112 -1.53 -4.17 -9.37
CA GLY A 112 -0.69 -5.09 -10.10
C GLY A 112 0.79 -4.72 -9.95
N SER A 113 1.65 -5.73 -10.05
CA SER A 113 3.09 -5.62 -9.99
C SER A 113 3.72 -6.45 -11.08
N VAL A 114 4.70 -5.88 -11.78
CA VAL A 114 5.59 -6.58 -12.69
C VAL A 114 7.02 -6.28 -12.30
N GLY A 115 7.90 -7.26 -12.37
CA GLY A 115 9.27 -7.06 -11.92
C GLY A 115 10.28 -7.95 -12.60
N TYR A 116 11.50 -7.86 -12.13
CA TYR A 116 12.59 -8.78 -12.47
C TYR A 116 13.21 -9.28 -11.16
N ARG A 117 13.40 -10.58 -11.03
CA ARG A 117 14.04 -11.25 -9.90
C ARG A 117 15.23 -12.04 -10.38
N GLY A 118 16.37 -11.85 -9.75
CA GLY A 118 17.58 -12.66 -9.95
C GLY A 118 18.02 -13.31 -8.64
N VAL A 119 18.37 -14.59 -8.68
CA VAL A 119 19.00 -15.34 -7.58
C VAL A 119 20.37 -15.79 -8.06
N PHE A 120 21.41 -15.34 -7.36
CA PHE A 120 22.82 -15.51 -7.73
C PHE A 120 23.47 -16.54 -6.81
N LYS A 121 24.01 -17.58 -7.39
CA LYS A 121 24.84 -18.58 -6.72
C LYS A 121 26.26 -18.55 -7.31
N PRO A 122 27.25 -19.14 -6.65
CA PRO A 122 28.63 -19.19 -7.19
C PRO A 122 28.71 -19.77 -8.60
N ASP A 123 27.91 -20.81 -8.91
CA ASP A 123 28.01 -21.56 -10.16
C ASP A 123 26.85 -21.32 -11.11
N ASP A 124 25.80 -20.59 -10.69
CA ASP A 124 24.59 -20.42 -11.52
C ASP A 124 23.79 -19.17 -11.14
N THR A 125 23.01 -18.69 -12.09
CA THR A 125 22.11 -17.56 -11.90
C THR A 125 20.72 -17.90 -12.39
N TYR A 126 19.74 -17.79 -11.54
CA TYR A 126 18.33 -17.96 -11.87
C TYR A 126 17.65 -16.60 -11.99
N SER A 127 16.81 -16.44 -13.00
CA SER A 127 16.09 -15.18 -13.17
C SER A 127 14.66 -15.40 -13.67
N TRP A 128 13.75 -14.54 -13.16
CA TRP A 128 12.31 -14.60 -13.45
C TRP A 128 11.74 -13.22 -13.66
N ILE A 129 10.61 -13.19 -14.33
CA ILE A 129 9.73 -12.04 -14.44
C ILE A 129 8.47 -12.32 -13.62
N PRO A 130 8.39 -11.87 -12.34
CA PRO A 130 7.20 -12.01 -11.52
C PRO A 130 6.10 -11.06 -11.97
N LEU A 131 4.88 -11.59 -12.11
CA LEU A 131 3.63 -10.85 -12.27
C LEU A 131 2.77 -11.14 -11.05
N GLN A 132 2.46 -10.11 -10.25
CA GLN A 132 1.83 -10.28 -8.94
C GLN A 132 0.67 -9.32 -8.74
N LEU A 133 -0.29 -9.72 -7.92
CA LEU A 133 -1.18 -8.82 -7.21
C LEU A 133 -0.49 -8.41 -5.91
N ALA A 134 -0.53 -7.12 -5.61
CA ALA A 134 0.13 -6.55 -4.44
C ALA A 134 -0.87 -5.78 -3.60
N PHE A 135 -0.77 -5.99 -2.29
CA PHE A 135 -1.53 -5.30 -1.26
C PHE A 135 -0.56 -4.65 -0.28
N GLN A 136 -0.84 -3.42 0.14
CA GLN A 136 -0.11 -2.75 1.22
C GLN A 136 -1.09 -1.94 2.06
N ALA A 137 -0.96 -2.03 3.37
CA ALA A 137 -1.76 -1.28 4.33
C ALA A 137 -0.83 -0.64 5.38
N PRO A 138 -0.82 0.70 5.49
CA PRO A 138 -0.23 1.35 6.64
C PRO A 138 -1.12 1.10 7.85
N ILE A 139 -0.50 0.77 8.97
CA ILE A 139 -1.21 0.56 10.24
C ILE A 139 -1.30 1.92 10.94
N THR A 140 -2.48 2.53 10.89
CA THR A 140 -2.75 3.81 11.55
C THR A 140 -3.11 3.60 13.03
N VAL A 141 -2.14 3.18 13.83
CA VAL A 141 -2.35 3.04 15.29
C VAL A 141 -2.31 4.41 15.98
N PHE A 142 -1.59 5.37 15.39
CA PHE A 142 -1.43 6.72 15.95
C PHE A 142 -1.57 7.77 14.84
N PRO A 143 -2.61 8.62 14.87
CA PRO A 143 -2.88 9.58 13.79
C PRO A 143 -1.88 10.73 13.67
N SER A 144 -0.92 10.85 14.58
CA SER A 144 0.04 11.96 14.65
C SER A 144 1.48 11.60 14.26
N ILE A 145 1.73 10.40 13.75
CA ILE A 145 3.10 9.96 13.45
C ILE A 145 3.39 10.19 11.97
N GLU A 146 4.43 10.98 11.67
CA GLU A 146 4.97 11.19 10.32
C GLU A 146 5.45 9.88 9.64
N HIS A 147 5.65 8.84 10.46
CA HIS A 147 6.11 7.53 10.06
C HIS A 147 5.06 6.48 10.39
N GLN A 148 4.60 5.74 9.41
CA GLN A 148 3.53 4.77 9.58
C GLN A 148 4.07 3.35 9.41
N PRO A 149 3.81 2.43 10.36
CA PRO A 149 4.08 1.01 10.15
C PRO A 149 3.33 0.53 8.91
N LEU A 150 3.99 -0.32 8.12
CA LEU A 150 3.50 -0.82 6.85
C LEU A 150 3.48 -2.34 6.86
N LEU A 151 2.34 -2.92 6.48
CA LEU A 151 2.22 -4.33 6.15
C LEU A 151 1.96 -4.49 4.67
N GLY A 152 2.60 -5.48 4.05
CA GLY A 152 2.39 -5.80 2.66
C GLY A 152 2.27 -7.30 2.42
N ALA A 153 1.56 -7.63 1.34
CA ALA A 153 1.46 -8.99 0.82
C ALA A 153 1.42 -8.96 -0.70
N SER A 154 1.92 -9.99 -1.32
CA SER A 154 1.85 -10.18 -2.77
C SER A 154 1.68 -11.65 -3.12
N VAL A 155 0.98 -11.93 -4.22
CA VAL A 155 0.80 -13.26 -4.76
C VAL A 155 0.74 -13.19 -6.29
N GLY A 156 1.32 -14.16 -6.95
CA GLY A 156 1.34 -14.17 -8.41
C GLY A 156 2.06 -15.36 -9.01
N TYR A 157 2.55 -15.15 -10.22
CA TYR A 157 3.29 -16.15 -10.97
C TYR A 157 4.60 -15.53 -11.50
N ALA A 158 5.69 -16.24 -11.36
CA ALA A 158 7.00 -15.84 -11.86
C ALA A 158 7.35 -16.66 -13.12
N PHE A 159 7.54 -15.98 -14.24
CA PHE A 159 7.90 -16.57 -15.52
C PHE A 159 9.43 -16.68 -15.61
N ALA A 160 9.94 -17.87 -15.89
CA ALA A 160 11.37 -18.08 -16.08
C ALA A 160 11.87 -17.37 -17.34
N THR A 161 13.07 -16.80 -17.27
CA THR A 161 13.71 -16.14 -18.43
C THR A 161 14.62 -17.09 -19.21
N ASN A 162 14.89 -18.28 -18.68
CA ASN A 162 15.76 -19.28 -19.28
C ASN A 162 15.02 -20.63 -19.44
N LYS A 163 15.43 -21.44 -20.41
CA LYS A 163 14.85 -22.75 -20.71
C LYS A 163 15.22 -23.84 -19.69
N ASN A 164 16.27 -23.64 -18.92
CA ASN A 164 16.79 -24.62 -17.94
C ASN A 164 15.93 -24.75 -16.69
N TYR A 165 14.96 -23.86 -16.52
CA TYR A 165 14.00 -23.90 -15.42
C TYR A 165 12.65 -23.35 -15.88
N LYS A 166 11.60 -23.69 -15.15
CA LYS A 166 10.24 -23.17 -15.39
C LYS A 166 9.85 -22.26 -14.23
N GLY A 167 9.00 -21.32 -14.53
CA GLY A 167 8.36 -20.47 -13.54
C GLY A 167 7.36 -21.24 -12.70
N GLY A 168 6.79 -20.54 -11.72
CA GLY A 168 5.78 -21.08 -10.81
C GLY A 168 5.12 -20.02 -9.98
N LEU A 169 4.29 -20.46 -9.03
CA LEU A 169 3.63 -19.57 -8.09
C LEU A 169 4.65 -18.85 -7.21
N CYS A 170 4.35 -17.62 -6.90
CA CYS A 170 5.14 -16.82 -5.96
C CYS A 170 4.23 -16.07 -5.01
N ALA A 171 4.68 -15.92 -3.76
CA ALA A 171 4.01 -15.16 -2.73
C ALA A 171 5.04 -14.44 -1.85
N GLY A 172 4.66 -13.31 -1.29
CA GLY A 172 5.54 -12.57 -0.41
C GLY A 172 4.76 -11.76 0.62
N THR A 173 5.42 -11.50 1.73
CA THR A 173 4.94 -10.62 2.80
C THR A 173 6.03 -9.65 3.17
N ASP A 174 5.66 -8.46 3.61
CA ASP A 174 6.60 -7.45 4.09
C ASP A 174 6.03 -6.70 5.29
N ILE A 175 6.92 -6.34 6.20
CA ILE A 175 6.65 -5.48 7.35
C ILE A 175 7.72 -4.39 7.41
N GLY A 176 7.30 -3.15 7.61
CA GLY A 176 8.25 -2.04 7.60
C GLY A 176 7.62 -0.72 8.02
N MET A 177 8.21 0.35 7.51
CA MET A 177 7.82 1.72 7.79
C MET A 177 7.64 2.49 6.49
N LEU A 178 6.63 3.35 6.46
CA LEU A 178 6.34 4.32 5.41
C LEU A 178 6.69 5.72 5.92
N PHE A 179 7.53 6.44 5.18
CA PHE A 179 8.01 7.79 5.48
C PHE A 179 7.43 8.75 4.45
N HIS A 180 6.58 9.66 4.86
CA HIS A 180 6.01 10.67 3.96
C HIS A 180 7.02 11.81 3.75
N LEU A 181 7.48 12.02 2.51
CA LEU A 181 8.35 13.14 2.15
C LEU A 181 7.53 14.39 1.84
N ASN A 182 6.39 14.20 1.21
CA ASN A 182 5.43 15.26 0.90
C ASN A 182 4.03 14.65 0.66
N GLN A 183 3.06 15.48 0.25
CA GLN A 183 1.68 15.04 0.02
C GLN A 183 1.51 13.99 -1.11
N ARG A 184 2.51 13.81 -1.98
CA ARG A 184 2.43 12.93 -3.14
C ARG A 184 3.48 11.83 -3.16
N THR A 185 4.54 11.98 -2.37
CA THR A 185 5.69 11.07 -2.42
C THR A 185 5.99 10.53 -1.04
N ALA A 186 6.15 9.23 -0.95
CA ALA A 186 6.61 8.55 0.26
C ALA A 186 7.71 7.53 -0.07
N ILE A 187 8.51 7.20 0.93
CA ILE A 187 9.52 6.15 0.88
C ILE A 187 9.12 5.05 1.85
N SER A 188 9.31 3.80 1.47
CA SER A 188 9.14 2.66 2.38
C SER A 188 10.43 1.89 2.55
N LEU A 189 10.66 1.41 3.78
CA LEU A 189 11.72 0.47 4.11
C LEU A 189 11.10 -0.69 4.88
N SER A 190 11.28 -1.92 4.40
CA SER A 190 10.61 -3.10 4.95
C SER A 190 11.54 -4.30 4.98
N LEU A 191 11.32 -5.20 5.95
CA LEU A 191 11.79 -6.58 5.88
C LEU A 191 10.80 -7.38 5.07
N THR A 192 11.27 -8.27 4.21
CA THR A 192 10.43 -9.08 3.34
C THR A 192 10.79 -10.54 3.44
N ALA A 193 9.77 -11.39 3.40
CA ALA A 193 9.89 -12.83 3.22
C ALA A 193 9.13 -13.19 1.94
N GLN A 194 9.79 -13.93 1.06
CA GLN A 194 9.20 -14.34 -0.21
C GLN A 194 9.38 -15.84 -0.41
N TRP A 195 8.41 -16.44 -1.05
CA TRP A 195 8.41 -17.83 -1.46
C TRP A 195 8.10 -17.90 -2.94
N GLN A 196 8.82 -18.77 -3.66
CA GLN A 196 8.61 -19.03 -5.07
C GLN A 196 8.75 -20.50 -5.37
N GLN A 197 7.76 -21.08 -6.02
CA GLN A 197 7.86 -22.39 -6.65
C GLN A 197 8.58 -22.25 -7.99
N THR A 198 9.47 -23.16 -8.29
CA THR A 198 10.14 -23.27 -9.59
C THR A 198 10.38 -24.73 -9.94
N TYR A 199 10.67 -25.01 -11.20
CA TYR A 199 10.99 -26.35 -11.67
C TYR A 199 12.32 -26.29 -12.41
N ILE A 200 13.30 -27.05 -11.93
CA ILE A 200 14.66 -27.09 -12.47
C ILE A 200 14.78 -28.29 -13.37
N HIS A 201 15.38 -28.09 -14.53
CA HIS A 201 15.69 -29.18 -15.46
C HIS A 201 16.87 -29.98 -14.93
N ILE A 202 16.68 -31.29 -14.73
CA ILE A 202 17.73 -32.24 -14.37
C ILE A 202 17.83 -33.22 -15.50
N SER A 203 19.01 -33.33 -16.09
CA SER A 203 19.34 -34.42 -17.05
C SER A 203 20.16 -35.48 -16.36
N GLU A 204 19.65 -36.69 -16.32
CA GLU A 204 20.37 -37.86 -15.85
C GLU A 204 20.67 -38.79 -17.03
N ILE A 205 21.91 -39.23 -17.16
CA ILE A 205 22.30 -40.22 -18.17
C ILE A 205 22.30 -41.60 -17.51
N ILE A 206 21.29 -42.42 -17.83
CA ILE A 206 21.19 -43.80 -17.37
C ILE A 206 21.33 -44.72 -18.60
N ASN A 207 22.31 -45.60 -18.58
CA ASN A 207 22.57 -46.55 -19.67
C ASN A 207 22.71 -45.90 -21.06
N HIS A 208 23.43 -44.78 -21.14
CA HIS A 208 23.62 -43.97 -22.37
C HIS A 208 22.34 -43.32 -22.94
N ILE A 209 21.24 -43.31 -22.17
CA ILE A 209 20.01 -42.62 -22.53
C ILE A 209 19.88 -41.37 -21.60
N GLU A 210 19.72 -40.21 -22.20
CA GLU A 210 19.48 -38.96 -21.45
C GLU A 210 18.00 -38.85 -21.06
N TYR A 211 17.74 -38.84 -19.78
CA TYR A 211 16.41 -38.56 -19.21
C TYR A 211 16.37 -37.15 -18.73
N ALA A 212 15.52 -36.35 -19.36
CA ALA A 212 15.31 -34.97 -18.98
C ALA A 212 14.01 -34.83 -18.17
N ASN A 213 14.11 -34.50 -16.90
CA ASN A 213 12.97 -34.30 -16.02
C ASN A 213 13.01 -32.90 -15.37
N PHE A 214 11.83 -32.33 -15.15
CA PHE A 214 11.69 -31.12 -14.35
C PHE A 214 11.35 -31.50 -12.91
N VAL A 215 12.21 -31.12 -11.98
CA VAL A 215 12.00 -31.36 -10.56
C VAL A 215 11.55 -30.04 -9.92
N GLY A 216 10.41 -30.08 -9.24
CA GLY A 216 9.88 -28.94 -8.51
C GLY A 216 10.73 -28.61 -7.28
N CYS A 217 11.09 -27.36 -7.10
CA CYS A 217 11.71 -26.88 -5.87
C CYS A 217 11.07 -25.57 -5.43
N SER A 218 11.27 -25.22 -4.16
CA SER A 218 10.81 -23.97 -3.56
C SER A 218 12.01 -23.11 -3.23
N ILE A 219 11.96 -21.84 -3.57
CA ILE A 219 12.95 -20.85 -3.19
C ILE A 219 12.33 -20.01 -2.09
N VAL A 220 13.02 -19.85 -0.97
CA VAL A 220 12.65 -18.94 0.11
C VAL A 220 13.68 -17.84 0.17
N GLU A 221 13.21 -16.60 0.17
CA GLU A 221 14.04 -15.40 0.25
C GLU A 221 13.67 -14.58 1.48
N LEU A 222 14.70 -14.11 2.17
CA LEU A 222 14.58 -13.11 3.24
C LEU A 222 15.45 -11.92 2.86
N GLY A 223 14.89 -10.71 2.95
CA GLY A 223 15.61 -9.53 2.49
C GLY A 223 15.05 -8.22 3.02
N MET A 224 15.64 -7.15 2.52
CA MET A 224 15.21 -5.79 2.73
C MET A 224 14.60 -5.24 1.44
N LYS A 225 13.48 -4.55 1.58
CA LYS A 225 12.74 -3.92 0.50
C LYS A 225 12.74 -2.42 0.68
N PHE A 226 13.15 -1.71 -0.35
CA PHE A 226 13.07 -0.26 -0.47
C PHE A 226 12.05 0.11 -1.52
N GLY A 227 11.17 1.06 -1.23
CA GLY A 227 10.13 1.50 -2.17
C GLY A 227 9.99 3.02 -2.23
N VAL A 228 9.72 3.54 -3.43
CA VAL A 228 9.32 4.92 -3.66
C VAL A 228 7.90 4.93 -4.19
N HIS A 229 7.03 5.70 -3.58
CA HIS A 229 5.60 5.81 -3.85
C HIS A 229 5.27 7.20 -4.39
N PHE A 230 4.47 7.27 -5.48
CA PHE A 230 4.07 8.49 -6.19
C PHE A 230 2.56 8.63 -6.31
#